data_8076251510475dc99ec94caab1dfd882
#
_entry.id   8076251510475dc99ec94caab1dfd882
#
_cell.length_a   1.000
_cell.length_b   1.000
_cell.length_c   1.000
_cell.angle_alpha   90.00
_cell.angle_beta   90.00
_cell.angle_gamma   90.00
#
_symmetry.space_group_name_H-M   'P 1'
#
loop_
_entity.id
_entity.type
_entity.pdbx_description
1 polymer ?
#
loop_
_entity_poly.entity_id
_entity_poly.type
_entity_poly.pdbx_seq_one_letter_code
_entity_poly.pdbx_strand_id
1 'polypeptide(L)'
;SGMELAKSLDAKTMVIFTTAYEEFALESYKVEAIDYLLKPISKEDFMRAARKAADRKSQGTEGAHKTDEFFVKSDGKIIRISLREISYIESMSEYVRIHLDKGKSLMTLMSMKNLEFALPSEDFMRVHRSYIVNLNKVQTIERNRIVFDKETYIPVSDQYKEAFKEFVEKRFL
;
A
#
# COMPACT_ATOMS: atom_id res chain seq x y z
N SER A 1 -29.11 0.90 -4.68
CA SER A 1 -28.07 -0.13 -4.85
C SER A 1 -27.27 -0.30 -3.58
N GLY A 2 -26.53 -1.43 -3.42
CA GLY A 2 -25.65 -1.63 -2.27
C GLY A 2 -24.56 -0.54 -2.14
N MET A 3 -24.16 0.06 -3.25
CA MET A 3 -23.21 1.18 -3.29
C MET A 3 -23.81 2.48 -2.74
N GLU A 4 -25.09 2.75 -3.01
CA GLU A 4 -25.78 3.92 -2.46
C GLU A 4 -25.97 3.76 -0.95
N LEU A 5 -26.33 2.56 -0.51
CA LEU A 5 -26.42 2.25 0.92
C LEU A 5 -25.07 2.50 1.60
N ALA A 6 -23.98 1.98 1.05
CA ALA A 6 -22.65 2.15 1.64
C ALA A 6 -22.22 3.62 1.76
N LYS A 7 -22.60 4.47 0.80
CA LYS A 7 -22.35 5.93 0.86
C LYS A 7 -23.17 6.65 1.94
N SER A 8 -24.29 6.08 2.36
CA SER A 8 -25.16 6.65 3.40
C SER A 8 -24.79 6.19 4.82
N LEU A 9 -23.89 5.23 4.95
CA LEU A 9 -23.44 4.73 6.24
C LEU A 9 -22.41 5.68 6.88
N ASP A 10 -22.34 5.60 8.21
CA ASP A 10 -21.32 6.33 8.96
C ASP A 10 -19.91 5.87 8.54
N ALA A 11 -18.95 6.80 8.47
CA ALA A 11 -17.56 6.54 8.11
C ALA A 11 -16.87 5.48 9.02
N LYS A 12 -17.43 5.21 10.20
CA LYS A 12 -16.96 4.14 11.11
C LYS A 12 -17.53 2.77 10.75
N THR A 13 -18.51 2.69 9.84
CA THR A 13 -19.13 1.43 9.45
C THR A 13 -18.23 0.68 8.49
N MET A 14 -17.87 -0.53 8.88
CA MET A 14 -17.06 -1.42 8.06
C MET A 14 -17.93 -2.18 7.08
N VAL A 15 -17.67 -2.04 5.78
CA VAL A 15 -18.45 -2.66 4.71
C VAL A 15 -17.59 -3.67 3.97
N ILE A 16 -18.13 -4.87 3.75
CA ILE A 16 -17.61 -5.88 2.83
C ILE A 16 -18.69 -6.13 1.78
N PHE A 17 -18.37 -5.92 0.52
CA PHE A 17 -19.29 -6.21 -0.57
C PHE A 17 -19.20 -7.66 -1.01
N THR A 18 -20.34 -8.25 -1.34
CA THR A 18 -20.41 -9.56 -1.99
C THR A 18 -21.28 -9.48 -3.25
N THR A 19 -20.79 -9.98 -4.37
CA THR A 19 -21.49 -9.92 -5.66
C THR A 19 -21.14 -11.10 -6.57
N ALA A 20 -21.99 -11.34 -7.57
CA ALA A 20 -21.71 -12.28 -8.66
C ALA A 20 -21.05 -11.58 -9.88
N TYR A 21 -20.90 -10.25 -9.86
CA TYR A 21 -20.47 -9.46 -11.01
C TYR A 21 -19.10 -8.81 -10.75
N GLU A 22 -18.12 -9.11 -11.62
CA GLU A 22 -16.75 -8.57 -11.52
C GLU A 22 -16.67 -7.07 -11.81
N GLU A 23 -17.56 -6.54 -12.65
CA GLU A 23 -17.58 -5.15 -13.08
C GLU A 23 -17.80 -4.14 -11.94
N PHE A 24 -18.50 -4.55 -10.87
CA PHE A 24 -18.71 -3.69 -9.70
C PHE A 24 -17.51 -3.61 -8.75
N ALA A 25 -16.47 -4.45 -8.96
CA ALA A 25 -15.24 -4.36 -8.19
C ALA A 25 -14.52 -3.02 -8.40
N LEU A 26 -14.60 -2.45 -9.59
CA LEU A 26 -13.98 -1.15 -9.92
C LEU A 26 -14.72 0.04 -9.28
N GLU A 27 -16.03 -0.07 -9.05
CA GLU A 27 -16.79 0.99 -8.39
C GLU A 27 -16.64 0.99 -6.87
N SER A 28 -16.27 -0.14 -6.27
CA SER A 28 -16.07 -0.27 -4.82
C SER A 28 -14.90 0.56 -4.30
N TYR A 29 -13.98 0.99 -5.17
CA TYR A 29 -12.92 1.95 -4.82
C TYR A 29 -13.43 3.35 -4.44
N LYS A 30 -14.65 3.70 -4.81
CA LYS A 30 -15.29 4.98 -4.44
C LYS A 30 -15.95 4.97 -3.06
N VAL A 31 -16.00 3.80 -2.44
CA VAL A 31 -16.52 3.59 -1.09
C VAL A 31 -15.42 2.89 -0.30
N GLU A 32 -15.09 3.39 0.87
CA GLU A 32 -14.05 2.80 1.74
C GLU A 32 -14.44 1.42 2.28
N ALA A 33 -14.69 0.46 1.38
CA ALA A 33 -15.00 -0.91 1.75
C ALA A 33 -13.74 -1.64 2.24
N ILE A 34 -13.93 -2.51 3.22
CA ILE A 34 -12.86 -3.36 3.76
C ILE A 34 -12.39 -4.38 2.72
N ASP A 35 -13.33 -5.01 2.04
CA ASP A 35 -13.04 -5.98 0.98
C ASP A 35 -14.24 -6.16 0.05
N TYR A 36 -13.98 -6.86 -1.05
CA TYR A 36 -14.94 -7.18 -2.09
C TYR A 36 -14.83 -8.67 -2.43
N LEU A 37 -15.92 -9.41 -2.27
CA LEU A 37 -15.95 -10.85 -2.47
C LEU A 37 -16.82 -11.21 -3.67
N LEU A 38 -16.24 -11.92 -4.63
CA LEU A 38 -16.96 -12.45 -5.79
C LEU A 38 -17.60 -13.79 -5.44
N LYS A 39 -18.87 -13.94 -5.79
CA LYS A 39 -19.58 -15.23 -5.64
C LYS A 39 -19.24 -16.16 -6.82
N PRO A 40 -18.97 -17.47 -6.56
CA PRO A 40 -19.01 -18.18 -5.29
C PRO A 40 -17.83 -17.80 -4.38
N ILE A 41 -18.12 -17.47 -3.12
CA ILE A 41 -17.10 -17.01 -2.16
C ILE A 41 -16.33 -18.22 -1.65
N SER A 42 -15.01 -18.24 -1.85
CA SER A 42 -14.15 -19.26 -1.25
C SER A 42 -13.98 -19.04 0.26
N LYS A 43 -13.67 -20.11 0.99
CA LYS A 43 -13.37 -20.03 2.42
C LYS A 43 -12.15 -19.11 2.67
N GLU A 44 -11.16 -19.18 1.80
CA GLU A 44 -9.93 -18.38 1.85
C GLU A 44 -10.23 -16.89 1.69
N ASP A 45 -11.07 -16.52 0.72
CA ASP A 45 -11.47 -15.13 0.48
C ASP A 45 -12.30 -14.57 1.63
N PHE A 46 -13.25 -15.36 2.13
CA PHE A 46 -14.02 -14.97 3.30
C PHE A 46 -13.13 -14.74 4.53
N MET A 47 -12.21 -15.67 4.81
CA MET A 47 -11.30 -15.54 5.95
C MET A 47 -10.35 -14.34 5.82
N ARG A 48 -9.90 -14.04 4.59
CA ARG A 48 -9.10 -12.84 4.31
C ARG A 48 -9.89 -11.57 4.65
N ALA A 49 -11.10 -11.44 4.15
CA ALA A 49 -11.96 -10.29 4.41
C ALA A 49 -12.30 -10.13 5.88
N ALA A 50 -12.62 -11.25 6.56
CA ALA A 50 -12.91 -11.24 7.98
C ALA A 50 -11.71 -10.80 8.84
N ARG A 51 -10.49 -11.23 8.49
CA ARG A 51 -9.26 -10.77 9.16
C ARG A 51 -9.05 -9.29 8.98
N LYS A 52 -9.19 -8.76 7.75
CA LYS A 52 -9.10 -7.32 7.49
C LYS A 52 -10.09 -6.50 8.32
N ALA A 53 -11.34 -6.99 8.46
CA ALA A 53 -12.34 -6.35 9.28
C ALA A 53 -11.98 -6.39 10.78
N ALA A 54 -11.48 -7.53 11.26
CA ALA A 54 -11.04 -7.68 12.65
C ALA A 54 -9.84 -6.76 12.97
N ASP A 55 -8.87 -6.70 12.07
CA ASP A 55 -7.68 -5.83 12.21
C ASP A 55 -8.07 -4.34 12.24
N ARG A 56 -9.01 -3.93 11.37
CA ARG A 56 -9.51 -2.54 11.34
C ARG A 56 -10.35 -2.19 12.58
N LYS A 57 -11.07 -3.16 13.15
CA LYS A 57 -11.83 -2.98 14.38
C LYS A 57 -10.90 -2.78 15.60
N SER A 58 -9.78 -3.49 15.65
CA SER A 58 -8.78 -3.32 16.71
C SER A 58 -8.05 -1.99 16.64
N GLN A 59 -8.04 -1.31 15.48
CA GLN A 59 -7.48 0.03 15.30
C GLN A 59 -8.40 1.16 15.81
N GLY A 60 -9.67 0.88 16.11
CA GLY A 60 -10.65 1.85 16.61
C GLY A 60 -10.65 2.06 18.13
N THR A 61 -9.88 1.32 18.89
CA THR A 61 -9.66 1.48 20.32
C THR A 61 -8.19 1.84 20.58
N GLU A 62 -7.98 3.01 21.11
CA GLU A 62 -6.73 3.63 21.55
C GLU A 62 -5.53 2.67 21.71
N GLY A 63 -4.45 2.90 20.95
CA GLY A 63 -3.16 2.28 21.20
C GLY A 63 -2.84 1.04 20.37
N ALA A 64 -3.44 0.85 19.19
CA ALA A 64 -2.96 -0.17 18.29
C ALA A 64 -1.55 0.21 17.80
N HIS A 65 -0.56 -0.54 18.27
CA HIS A 65 0.75 -0.60 17.62
C HIS A 65 0.50 -0.73 16.11
N LYS A 66 0.76 0.34 15.34
CA LYS A 66 1.07 0.17 13.92
C LYS A 66 2.11 -0.93 13.93
N THR A 67 1.79 -2.09 13.35
CA THR A 67 2.81 -3.11 13.15
C THR A 67 3.80 -2.49 12.15
N ASP A 68 4.79 -1.80 12.70
CA ASP A 68 5.90 -1.20 11.93
C ASP A 68 6.73 -2.29 11.24
N GLU A 69 6.25 -3.53 11.29
CA GLU A 69 6.97 -4.72 10.84
C GLU A 69 6.07 -5.63 10.00
N PHE A 70 6.63 -6.27 9.01
CA PHE A 70 5.96 -7.32 8.25
C PHE A 70 6.95 -8.42 7.84
N PHE A 71 6.42 -9.56 7.42
CA PHE A 71 7.22 -10.70 7.01
C PHE A 71 7.23 -10.82 5.48
N VAL A 72 8.41 -10.97 4.91
CA VAL A 72 8.59 -11.28 3.49
C VAL A 72 9.30 -12.62 3.32
N LYS A 73 8.95 -13.33 2.26
CA LYS A 73 9.66 -14.53 1.86
C LYS A 73 10.76 -14.15 0.86
N SER A 74 12.01 -14.38 1.23
CA SER A 74 13.18 -14.13 0.39
C SER A 74 14.15 -15.31 0.51
N ASP A 75 14.64 -15.84 -0.60
CA ASP A 75 15.60 -16.95 -0.66
C ASP A 75 15.22 -18.16 0.21
N GLY A 76 13.93 -18.54 0.18
CA GLY A 76 13.40 -19.66 0.97
C GLY A 76 13.23 -19.39 2.47
N LYS A 77 13.56 -18.19 2.94
CA LYS A 77 13.47 -17.75 4.33
C LYS A 77 12.31 -16.78 4.51
N ILE A 78 11.74 -16.76 5.71
CA ILE A 78 10.80 -15.72 6.14
C ILE A 78 11.59 -14.70 6.94
N ILE A 79 11.64 -13.47 6.46
CA ILE A 79 12.42 -12.38 7.04
C ILE A 79 11.45 -11.31 7.56
N ARG A 80 11.61 -10.93 8.82
CA ARG A 80 10.90 -9.79 9.41
C ARG A 80 11.62 -8.50 9.04
N ILE A 81 10.87 -7.52 8.52
CA ILE A 81 11.38 -6.20 8.16
C ILE A 81 10.57 -5.13 8.87
N SER A 82 11.23 -4.08 9.34
CA SER A 82 10.57 -2.88 9.82
C SER A 82 10.23 -1.96 8.62
N LEU A 83 9.01 -1.42 8.61
CA LEU A 83 8.60 -0.41 7.63
C LEU A 83 9.53 0.81 7.64
N ARG A 84 10.07 1.16 8.82
CA ARG A 84 10.98 2.29 9.00
C ARG A 84 12.34 2.07 8.33
N GLU A 85 12.74 0.82 8.13
CA GLU A 85 14.01 0.49 7.46
C GLU A 85 13.90 0.53 5.94
N ILE A 86 12.69 0.55 5.37
CA ILE A 86 12.49 0.58 3.93
C ILE A 86 12.73 2.00 3.42
N SER A 87 13.64 2.13 2.46
CA SER A 87 13.88 3.37 1.73
C SER A 87 12.96 3.49 0.51
N TYR A 88 12.96 2.47 -0.34
CA TYR A 88 12.10 2.36 -1.51
C TYR A 88 11.98 0.92 -1.98
N ILE A 89 11.03 0.67 -2.86
CA ILE A 89 10.77 -0.64 -3.46
C ILE A 89 10.80 -0.50 -4.98
N GLU A 90 11.51 -1.41 -5.62
CA GLU A 90 11.72 -1.44 -7.06
C GLU A 90 11.13 -2.71 -7.67
N SER A 91 10.40 -2.58 -8.78
CA SER A 91 9.88 -3.72 -9.55
C SER A 91 10.97 -4.33 -10.42
N MET A 92 11.12 -5.65 -10.34
CA MET A 92 12.10 -6.44 -11.08
C MET A 92 11.41 -7.63 -11.75
N SER A 93 10.63 -7.37 -12.81
CA SER A 93 9.77 -8.36 -13.48
C SER A 93 8.73 -8.97 -12.54
N GLU A 94 8.83 -10.26 -12.20
CA GLU A 94 7.94 -10.97 -11.29
C GLU A 94 8.30 -10.75 -9.80
N TYR A 95 9.48 -10.20 -9.54
CA TYR A 95 9.97 -9.91 -8.20
C TYR A 95 9.91 -8.43 -7.91
N VAL A 96 9.98 -8.11 -6.63
CA VAL A 96 10.27 -6.76 -6.16
C VAL A 96 11.54 -6.80 -5.32
N ARG A 97 12.32 -5.75 -5.42
CA ARG A 97 13.47 -5.51 -4.56
C ARG A 97 13.11 -4.45 -3.55
N ILE A 98 13.18 -4.83 -2.27
CA ILE A 98 12.96 -3.93 -1.15
C ILE A 98 14.31 -3.41 -0.71
N HIS A 99 14.56 -2.13 -0.90
CA HIS A 99 15.78 -1.45 -0.49
C HIS A 99 15.63 -0.95 0.94
N LEU A 100 16.51 -1.45 1.81
CA LEU A 100 16.55 -1.10 3.22
C LEU A 100 17.68 -0.10 3.51
N ASP A 101 17.60 0.51 4.67
CA ASP A 101 18.69 1.38 5.17
C ASP A 101 20.05 0.65 5.15
N LYS A 102 21.13 1.43 5.04
CA LYS A 102 22.51 0.94 5.00
C LYS A 102 22.83 0.04 3.80
N GLY A 103 22.13 0.23 2.68
CA GLY A 103 22.43 -0.45 1.41
C GLY A 103 22.05 -1.94 1.36
N LYS A 104 21.32 -2.46 2.33
CA LYS A 104 20.76 -3.81 2.28
C LYS A 104 19.55 -3.86 1.34
N SER A 105 19.35 -4.99 0.68
CA SER A 105 18.15 -5.23 -0.12
C SER A 105 17.68 -6.67 0.00
N LEU A 106 16.38 -6.88 -0.19
CA LEU A 106 15.73 -8.18 -0.19
C LEU A 106 14.92 -8.32 -1.47
N MET A 107 14.95 -9.50 -2.07
CA MET A 107 14.09 -9.82 -3.21
C MET A 107 12.95 -10.73 -2.76
N THR A 108 11.74 -10.42 -3.17
CA THR A 108 10.56 -11.25 -2.89
C THR A 108 9.64 -11.34 -4.11
N LEU A 109 9.00 -12.50 -4.26
CA LEU A 109 7.97 -12.71 -5.29
C LEU A 109 6.67 -12.05 -4.84
N MET A 110 6.43 -10.84 -5.30
CA MET A 110 5.25 -10.06 -4.95
C MET A 110 4.97 -9.02 -6.04
N SER A 111 3.71 -8.68 -6.24
CA SER A 111 3.37 -7.62 -7.19
C SER A 111 3.42 -6.24 -6.52
N MET A 112 3.77 -5.20 -7.31
CA MET A 112 3.75 -3.81 -6.85
C MET A 112 2.36 -3.39 -6.36
N LYS A 113 1.30 -3.90 -7.00
CA LYS A 113 -0.09 -3.61 -6.60
C LYS A 113 -0.40 -4.17 -5.20
N ASN A 114 0.05 -5.39 -4.90
CA ASN A 114 -0.15 -5.99 -3.58
C ASN A 114 0.61 -5.24 -2.48
N LEU A 115 1.83 -4.77 -2.80
CA LEU A 115 2.62 -3.95 -1.88
C LEU A 115 1.99 -2.58 -1.63
N GLU A 116 1.55 -1.91 -2.67
CA GLU A 116 0.87 -0.62 -2.58
C GLU A 116 -0.38 -0.70 -1.69
N PHE A 117 -1.09 -1.83 -1.76
CA PHE A 117 -2.24 -2.09 -0.89
C PHE A 117 -1.86 -2.43 0.56
N ALA A 118 -0.75 -3.14 0.77
CA ALA A 118 -0.31 -3.62 2.09
C ALA A 118 0.43 -2.54 2.91
N LEU A 119 1.06 -1.58 2.23
CA LEU A 119 1.84 -0.53 2.87
C LEU A 119 0.95 0.65 3.31
N PRO A 120 1.24 1.29 4.45
CA PRO A 120 0.50 2.47 4.88
C PRO A 120 0.69 3.63 3.91
N SER A 121 -0.41 4.14 3.36
CA SER A 121 -0.41 5.21 2.34
C SER A 121 0.07 6.56 2.87
N GLU A 122 0.09 6.76 4.18
CA GLU A 122 0.66 7.93 4.84
C GLU A 122 2.19 7.96 4.79
N ASP A 123 2.83 6.77 4.75
CA ASP A 123 4.27 6.62 4.76
C ASP A 123 4.85 6.20 3.41
N PHE A 124 4.06 5.57 2.55
CA PHE A 124 4.50 5.04 1.26
C PHE A 124 3.66 5.56 0.11
N MET A 125 4.32 5.94 -0.96
CA MET A 125 3.65 6.41 -2.18
C MET A 125 4.26 5.75 -3.41
N ARG A 126 3.39 5.29 -4.30
CA ARG A 126 3.82 4.89 -5.64
C ARG A 126 4.08 6.14 -6.48
N VAL A 127 5.29 6.27 -6.99
CA VAL A 127 5.73 7.46 -7.76
C VAL A 127 6.06 7.12 -9.22
N HIS A 128 6.15 5.84 -9.52
CA HIS A 128 6.42 5.32 -10.86
C HIS A 128 5.82 3.92 -11.01
N ARG A 129 5.61 3.45 -12.25
CA ARG A 129 5.15 2.07 -12.50
C ARG A 129 6.02 1.01 -11.81
N SER A 130 7.30 1.32 -11.61
CA SER A 130 8.29 0.42 -11.03
C SER A 130 8.79 0.83 -9.64
N TYR A 131 8.29 1.92 -9.05
CA TYR A 131 8.80 2.41 -7.77
C TYR A 131 7.70 2.81 -6.79
N ILE A 132 7.84 2.32 -5.55
CA ILE A 132 7.15 2.83 -4.35
C ILE A 132 8.23 3.39 -3.42
N VAL A 133 8.03 4.58 -2.87
CA VAL A 133 8.99 5.23 -2.00
C VAL A 133 8.44 5.41 -0.59
N ASN A 134 9.32 5.33 0.40
CA ASN A 134 9.01 5.75 1.75
C ASN A 134 9.14 7.28 1.83
N LEU A 135 8.01 7.94 2.02
CA LEU A 135 7.91 9.39 2.05
C LEU A 135 8.73 10.03 3.19
N ASN A 136 8.91 9.31 4.29
CA ASN A 136 9.71 9.76 5.44
C ASN A 136 11.23 9.69 5.16
N LYS A 137 11.65 9.01 4.10
CA LYS A 137 13.06 8.89 3.68
C LYS A 137 13.41 9.81 2.51
N VAL A 138 12.45 10.54 1.96
CA VAL A 138 12.68 11.52 0.89
C VAL A 138 13.36 12.75 1.50
N GLN A 139 14.62 12.97 1.15
CA GLN A 139 15.41 14.11 1.64
C GLN A 139 15.57 15.19 0.57
N THR A 140 15.75 14.80 -0.67
CA THR A 140 16.01 15.74 -1.76
C THR A 140 15.14 15.43 -2.97
N ILE A 141 14.55 16.46 -3.54
CA ILE A 141 13.77 16.38 -4.76
C ILE A 141 14.38 17.34 -5.76
N GLU A 142 14.80 16.83 -6.92
CA GLU A 142 15.38 17.62 -8.00
C GLU A 142 14.54 17.48 -9.27
N ARG A 143 13.93 18.57 -9.69
CA ARG A 143 13.03 18.62 -10.86
C ARG A 143 11.91 17.60 -10.72
N ASN A 144 11.81 16.51 -11.30
CA ASN A 144 10.79 15.46 -11.14
C ASN A 144 11.41 14.13 -10.71
N ARG A 145 12.45 14.16 -9.89
CA ARG A 145 13.17 12.99 -9.40
C ARG A 145 13.40 13.09 -7.91
N ILE A 146 13.27 11.97 -7.23
CA ILE A 146 13.64 11.82 -5.83
C ILE A 146 15.08 11.32 -5.79
N VAL A 147 15.91 11.98 -5.01
CA VAL A 147 17.33 11.65 -4.83
C VAL A 147 17.48 11.02 -3.46
N PHE A 148 17.83 9.73 -3.40
CA PHE A 148 18.10 9.01 -2.15
C PHE A 148 19.58 9.07 -1.76
N ASP A 149 20.47 9.00 -2.76
CA ASP A 149 21.90 9.11 -2.60
C ASP A 149 22.53 9.62 -3.92
N LYS A 150 23.87 9.68 -3.96
CA LYS A 150 24.59 10.21 -5.14
C LYS A 150 24.37 9.44 -6.44
N GLU A 151 23.88 8.19 -6.34
CA GLU A 151 23.72 7.28 -7.48
C GLU A 151 22.28 6.90 -7.73
N THR A 152 21.40 7.06 -6.73
CA THR A 152 20.01 6.59 -6.77
C THR A 152 19.02 7.73 -7.03
N TYR A 153 18.50 7.79 -8.25
CA TYR A 153 17.51 8.75 -8.72
C TYR A 153 16.23 8.03 -9.10
N ILE A 154 15.14 8.29 -8.41
CA ILE A 154 13.83 7.69 -8.71
C ILE A 154 12.96 8.72 -9.42
N PRO A 155 12.57 8.46 -10.69
CA PRO A 155 11.71 9.37 -11.42
C PRO A 155 10.28 9.35 -10.89
N VAL A 156 9.65 10.51 -10.83
CA VAL A 156 8.21 10.64 -10.62
C VAL A 156 7.53 10.74 -11.98
N SER A 157 6.79 9.70 -12.38
CA SER A 157 6.12 9.70 -13.68
C SER A 157 4.85 10.56 -13.66
N ASP A 158 4.43 11.01 -14.84
CA ASP A 158 3.32 11.97 -14.99
C ASP A 158 2.03 11.49 -14.32
N GLN A 159 1.77 10.20 -14.34
CA GLN A 159 0.59 9.60 -13.69
C GLN A 159 0.54 9.86 -12.17
N TYR A 160 1.70 9.96 -11.50
CA TYR A 160 1.80 10.10 -10.04
C TYR A 160 2.23 11.51 -9.60
N LYS A 161 2.49 12.39 -10.56
CA LYS A 161 3.11 13.69 -10.33
C LYS A 161 2.24 14.63 -9.47
N GLU A 162 0.93 14.68 -9.76
CA GLU A 162 0.00 15.54 -9.02
C GLU A 162 -0.10 15.14 -7.55
N ALA A 163 -0.27 13.83 -7.27
CA ALA A 163 -0.33 13.32 -5.91
C ALA A 163 0.98 13.56 -5.13
N PHE A 164 2.13 13.38 -5.81
CA PHE A 164 3.43 13.64 -5.20
C PHE A 164 3.65 15.13 -4.94
N LYS A 165 3.25 15.99 -5.87
CA LYS A 165 3.33 17.45 -5.72
C LYS A 165 2.49 17.93 -4.53
N GLU A 166 1.24 17.46 -4.42
CA GLU A 166 0.36 17.77 -3.29
C GLU A 166 0.97 17.35 -1.95
N PHE A 167 1.62 16.17 -1.91
CA PHE A 167 2.33 15.70 -0.72
C PHE A 167 3.47 16.66 -0.33
N VAL A 168 4.26 17.13 -1.30
CA VAL A 168 5.38 18.04 -1.07
C VAL A 168 4.88 19.41 -0.63
N GLU A 169 3.88 19.97 -1.34
CA GLU A 169 3.35 21.30 -1.05
C GLU A 169 2.75 21.42 0.36
N LYS A 170 2.11 20.38 0.86
CA LYS A 170 1.57 20.34 2.24
C LYS A 170 2.66 20.40 3.33
N ARG A 171 3.93 20.26 2.95
CA ARG A 171 5.10 20.25 3.87
C ARG A 171 6.09 21.37 3.60
N PHE A 172 5.81 22.25 2.67
CA PHE A 172 6.54 23.50 2.53
C PHE A 172 6.23 24.43 3.71
N LEU A 173 7.30 25.02 4.27
CA LEU A 173 7.21 26.09 5.26
C LEU A 173 6.90 27.41 4.59
#